data_7798dabe84ec0869df0ac2741478f6b9
#
_entry.id   7798dabe84ec0869df0ac2741478f6b9
#
_cell.length_a   1.000
_cell.length_b   1.000
_cell.length_c   1.000
_cell.angle_alpha   90.00
_cell.angle_beta   90.00
_cell.angle_gamma   90.00
#
_symmetry.space_group_name_H-M   'P 1'
#
loop_
_entity.id
_entity.type
_entity.pdbx_description
1 polymer ?
#
loop_
_entity_poly.entity_id
_entity_poly.type
_entity_poly.pdbx_seq_one_letter_code
_entity_poly.pdbx_strand_id
1 'polypeptide(L)'
;NPVAELANKRRLSSLGPGGLSRDRAGMEVRDVNPSHYGRLCPIESPEGPNIGLITALASYAKVDDYGFIMTPYRKVVDGHLTDEIRYMTADEELDYHISQATVKLDENDNFVEKRVPVRFRGENIMINSKDVDYIDVSSQQVVSITTAGIPFLEHDDGKRALMGSNMQRQAIPLLQAEAPIVGTGIEAISARDSGAVVISKADGVVDYVDSRKILVKTKGGMDTYYLNDFERSNAGTCYHQRPIVRVNDKVKKGQVIADGPSTDMGEMALGRNVTVAFMNFNGYNYEDAVILNENLVKDDKYTSLHLEDYEMQCRETKLGPEEITRDIPNVS
;
A
#
# COMPACT_ATOMS: atom_id res chain seq x y z
N ASN A 1 -0.08 -9.77 1.70
CA ASN A 1 0.14 -8.43 2.22
C ASN A 1 -0.57 -7.40 1.34
N PRO A 2 -1.55 -6.63 1.84
CA PRO A 2 -2.36 -5.67 1.08
C PRO A 2 -1.54 -4.62 0.34
N VAL A 3 -0.48 -4.11 0.98
CA VAL A 3 0.41 -3.10 0.38
C VAL A 3 1.20 -3.66 -0.79
N ALA A 4 1.71 -4.89 -0.67
CA ALA A 4 2.44 -5.53 -1.76
C ALA A 4 1.56 -5.75 -2.99
N GLU A 5 0.29 -6.12 -2.78
CA GLU A 5 -0.71 -6.29 -3.83
C GLU A 5 -0.96 -4.99 -4.61
N LEU A 6 -1.19 -3.90 -3.89
CA LEU A 6 -1.40 -2.57 -4.48
C LEU A 6 -0.13 -2.05 -5.18
N ALA A 7 1.02 -2.16 -4.53
CA ALA A 7 2.29 -1.67 -5.06
C ALA A 7 2.69 -2.38 -6.36
N ASN A 8 2.44 -3.69 -6.48
CA ASN A 8 2.73 -4.43 -7.71
C ASN A 8 1.90 -3.93 -8.90
N LYS A 9 0.64 -3.55 -8.67
CA LYS A 9 -0.26 -3.03 -9.71
C LYS A 9 0.06 -1.59 -10.13
N ARG A 10 0.80 -0.85 -9.31
CA ARG A 10 1.12 0.57 -9.48
C ARG A 10 2.59 0.83 -9.78
N ARG A 11 3.35 -0.21 -10.09
CA ARG A 11 4.77 -0.12 -10.42
C ARG A 11 4.97 0.27 -11.88
N LEU A 12 5.91 1.19 -12.12
CA LEU A 12 6.37 1.62 -13.43
C LEU A 12 7.83 1.24 -13.62
N SER A 13 8.18 0.74 -14.79
CA SER A 13 9.55 0.35 -15.13
C SER A 13 9.99 1.03 -16.41
N SER A 14 11.20 1.58 -16.40
CA SER A 14 11.87 2.11 -17.58
C SER A 14 12.63 1.04 -18.35
N LEU A 15 12.68 -0.19 -17.84
CA LEU A 15 13.41 -1.33 -18.41
C LEU A 15 12.53 -2.12 -19.38
N GLY A 16 13.17 -2.89 -20.25
CA GLY A 16 12.51 -3.84 -21.12
C GLY A 16 12.50 -3.43 -22.60
N PRO A 17 11.75 -4.14 -23.46
CA PRO A 17 11.65 -3.85 -24.89
C PRO A 17 11.17 -2.42 -25.16
N GLY A 18 11.94 -1.65 -25.93
CA GLY A 18 11.65 -0.23 -26.20
C GLY A 18 12.06 0.74 -25.09
N GLY A 19 12.58 0.22 -23.96
CA GLY A 19 13.07 1.01 -22.82
C GLY A 19 14.59 1.04 -22.71
N LEU A 20 15.07 1.36 -21.50
CA LEU A 20 16.49 1.45 -21.17
C LEU A 20 17.05 0.10 -20.74
N SER A 21 18.39 -0.05 -20.84
CA SER A 21 19.11 -1.11 -20.16
C SER A 21 19.82 -0.55 -18.91
N ARG A 22 19.99 -1.36 -17.87
CA ARG A 22 20.65 -0.96 -16.61
C ARG A 22 22.02 -0.34 -16.81
N ASP A 23 22.81 -0.96 -17.69
CA ASP A 23 24.20 -0.56 -17.93
C ASP A 23 24.34 0.73 -18.75
N ARG A 24 23.29 1.09 -19.50
CA ARG A 24 23.26 2.30 -20.34
C ARG A 24 22.52 3.48 -19.69
N ALA A 25 21.85 3.26 -18.58
CA ALA A 25 21.15 4.30 -17.86
C ALA A 25 22.11 5.11 -17.00
N GLY A 26 22.34 6.37 -17.36
CA GLY A 26 23.12 7.33 -16.60
C GLY A 26 22.37 7.84 -15.35
N MET A 27 23.01 8.75 -14.61
CA MET A 27 22.41 9.38 -13.42
C MET A 27 21.19 10.22 -13.75
N GLU A 28 21.20 10.93 -14.86
CA GLU A 28 20.13 11.89 -15.24
C GLU A 28 18.74 11.24 -15.35
N VAL A 29 18.65 10.02 -15.90
CA VAL A 29 17.37 9.31 -16.02
C VAL A 29 16.89 8.68 -14.72
N ARG A 30 17.74 8.63 -13.70
CA ARG A 30 17.46 8.09 -12.37
C ARG A 30 17.04 9.16 -11.36
N ASP A 31 17.31 10.42 -11.69
CA ASP A 31 17.00 11.55 -10.82
C ASP A 31 15.50 11.87 -10.80
N VAL A 32 15.08 12.54 -9.72
CA VAL A 32 13.71 13.03 -9.57
C VAL A 32 13.58 14.34 -10.36
N ASN A 33 12.61 14.37 -11.26
CA ASN A 33 12.28 15.54 -12.07
C ASN A 33 11.07 16.29 -11.46
N PRO A 34 10.96 17.62 -11.57
CA PRO A 34 9.78 18.38 -11.11
C PRO A 34 8.45 17.85 -11.65
N SER A 35 8.41 17.29 -12.87
CA SER A 35 7.22 16.65 -13.44
C SER A 35 6.74 15.39 -12.67
N HIS A 36 7.57 14.83 -11.79
CA HIS A 36 7.20 13.69 -10.94
C HIS A 36 6.22 14.07 -9.82
N TYR A 37 6.13 15.35 -9.50
CA TYR A 37 5.30 15.83 -8.38
C TYR A 37 3.85 15.38 -8.52
N GLY A 38 3.35 14.65 -7.51
CA GLY A 38 2.00 14.09 -7.49
C GLY A 38 1.74 12.96 -8.49
N ARG A 39 2.73 12.56 -9.30
CA ARG A 39 2.63 11.51 -10.35
C ARG A 39 3.46 10.29 -10.01
N LEU A 40 4.73 10.49 -9.71
CA LEU A 40 5.67 9.43 -9.33
C LEU A 40 6.20 9.69 -7.92
N CYS A 41 6.22 8.65 -7.09
CA CYS A 41 6.79 8.76 -5.75
C CYS A 41 8.30 9.03 -5.83
N PRO A 42 8.80 10.08 -5.15
CA PRO A 42 10.24 10.36 -5.15
C PRO A 42 11.06 9.44 -4.23
N ILE A 43 10.38 8.66 -3.39
CA ILE A 43 10.99 7.85 -2.33
C ILE A 43 10.94 6.36 -2.69
N GLU A 44 9.80 5.83 -3.14
CA GLU A 44 9.66 4.40 -3.45
C GLU A 44 10.39 4.03 -4.73
N SER A 45 11.54 3.40 -4.57
CA SER A 45 12.38 2.85 -5.64
C SER A 45 13.17 1.66 -5.10
N PRO A 46 13.56 0.67 -5.91
CA PRO A 46 14.44 -0.41 -5.46
C PRO A 46 15.80 0.11 -5.03
N GLU A 47 16.45 -0.63 -4.15
CA GLU A 47 17.88 -0.45 -3.85
C GLU A 47 18.73 -1.19 -4.90
N GLY A 48 19.91 -0.67 -5.21
CA GLY A 48 20.86 -1.29 -6.11
C GLY A 48 20.75 -0.82 -7.57
N PRO A 49 21.06 -1.68 -8.56
CA PRO A 49 21.23 -1.28 -9.97
C PRO A 49 19.97 -0.68 -10.63
N ASN A 50 18.80 -0.97 -10.11
CA ASN A 50 17.52 -0.52 -10.65
C ASN A 50 17.00 0.77 -10.02
N ILE A 51 17.76 1.42 -9.14
CA ILE A 51 17.36 2.67 -8.49
C ILE A 51 17.02 3.73 -9.53
N GLY A 52 15.89 4.40 -9.36
CA GLY A 52 15.38 5.42 -10.28
C GLY A 52 14.81 4.90 -11.60
N LEU A 53 15.07 3.65 -11.98
CA LEU A 53 14.54 3.03 -13.22
C LEU A 53 13.23 2.31 -12.99
N ILE A 54 12.98 1.86 -11.77
CA ILE A 54 11.70 1.32 -11.31
C ILE A 54 11.13 2.28 -10.30
N THR A 55 9.93 2.77 -10.56
CA THR A 55 9.22 3.77 -9.75
C THR A 55 7.81 3.30 -9.44
N ALA A 56 7.12 4.03 -8.59
CA ALA A 56 5.73 3.76 -8.23
C ALA A 56 4.88 4.99 -8.48
N LEU A 57 3.62 4.78 -8.91
CA LEU A 57 2.64 5.85 -9.01
C LEU A 57 2.38 6.45 -7.63
N ALA A 58 2.28 7.77 -7.58
CA ALA A 58 1.82 8.49 -6.39
C ALA A 58 0.37 8.12 -6.05
N SER A 59 -0.02 8.29 -4.79
CA SER A 59 -1.28 7.75 -4.26
C SER A 59 -2.52 8.18 -5.02
N TYR A 60 -2.60 9.45 -5.45
CA TYR A 60 -3.75 10.00 -6.19
C TYR A 60 -3.54 10.05 -7.71
N ALA A 61 -2.40 9.64 -8.22
CA ALA A 61 -2.09 9.67 -9.65
C ALA A 61 -2.97 8.71 -10.45
N LYS A 62 -3.38 9.16 -11.64
CA LYS A 62 -4.10 8.38 -12.64
C LYS A 62 -3.37 8.45 -13.97
N VAL A 63 -3.62 7.47 -14.82
CA VAL A 63 -3.13 7.43 -16.19
C VAL A 63 -4.32 7.69 -17.11
N ASP A 64 -4.15 8.58 -18.09
CA ASP A 64 -5.16 8.86 -19.11
C ASP A 64 -5.17 7.80 -20.22
N ASP A 65 -6.08 7.94 -21.17
CA ASP A 65 -6.23 7.00 -22.30
C ASP A 65 -5.03 7.01 -23.27
N TYR A 66 -4.19 8.05 -23.22
CA TYR A 66 -2.97 8.20 -24.02
C TYR A 66 -1.70 7.75 -23.30
N GLY A 67 -1.79 7.38 -22.01
CA GLY A 67 -0.67 6.95 -21.20
C GLY A 67 0.04 8.06 -20.40
N PHE A 68 -0.50 9.29 -20.37
CA PHE A 68 0.04 10.36 -19.54
C PHE A 68 -0.42 10.22 -18.09
N ILE A 69 0.49 10.50 -17.17
CA ILE A 69 0.19 10.46 -15.74
C ILE A 69 -0.33 11.82 -15.31
N MET A 70 -1.52 11.82 -14.70
CA MET A 70 -2.20 13.00 -14.20
C MET A 70 -2.31 12.98 -12.69
N THR A 71 -2.34 14.17 -12.08
CA THR A 71 -2.55 14.36 -10.63
C THR A 71 -3.72 15.33 -10.39
N PRO A 72 -4.51 15.13 -9.32
CA PRO A 72 -5.66 15.98 -9.04
C PRO A 72 -5.26 17.26 -8.30
N TYR A 73 -5.95 18.36 -8.61
CA TYR A 73 -5.86 19.62 -7.90
C TYR A 73 -7.26 20.18 -7.65
N ARG A 74 -7.46 20.84 -6.51
CA ARG A 74 -8.68 21.58 -6.20
C ARG A 74 -8.56 22.99 -6.74
N LYS A 75 -9.60 23.45 -7.41
CA LYS A 75 -9.65 24.80 -7.98
C LYS A 75 -9.86 25.85 -6.89
N VAL A 76 -9.16 26.95 -7.01
CA VAL A 76 -9.28 28.12 -6.14
C VAL A 76 -9.85 29.29 -6.95
N VAL A 77 -10.77 30.05 -6.37
CA VAL A 77 -11.36 31.25 -6.98
C VAL A 77 -11.30 32.38 -5.96
N ASP A 78 -10.61 33.47 -6.28
CA ASP A 78 -10.47 34.65 -5.41
C ASP A 78 -9.98 34.32 -3.98
N GLY A 79 -9.14 33.28 -3.83
CA GLY A 79 -8.62 32.86 -2.53
C GLY A 79 -9.55 31.94 -1.73
N HIS A 80 -10.65 31.47 -2.34
CA HIS A 80 -11.59 30.51 -1.79
C HIS A 80 -11.46 29.15 -2.51
N LEU A 81 -11.38 28.05 -1.74
CA LEU A 81 -11.33 26.70 -2.30
C LEU A 81 -12.72 26.26 -2.76
N THR A 82 -12.78 25.67 -3.93
CA THR A 82 -14.00 25.06 -4.49
C THR A 82 -13.94 23.54 -4.36
N ASP A 83 -15.08 22.86 -4.53
CA ASP A 83 -15.13 21.39 -4.59
C ASP A 83 -14.76 20.82 -5.97
N GLU A 84 -14.44 21.71 -6.94
CA GLU A 84 -14.06 21.29 -8.28
C GLU A 84 -12.65 20.71 -8.27
N ILE A 85 -12.53 19.42 -8.63
CA ILE A 85 -11.26 18.71 -8.77
C ILE A 85 -10.95 18.55 -10.26
N ARG A 86 -9.78 19.02 -10.68
CA ARG A 86 -9.26 18.84 -12.01
C ARG A 86 -8.00 17.99 -12.00
N TYR A 87 -7.98 16.95 -12.84
CA TYR A 87 -6.77 16.18 -13.12
C TYR A 87 -5.98 16.86 -14.22
N MET A 88 -4.67 17.07 -14.01
CA MET A 88 -3.77 17.74 -14.94
C MET A 88 -2.52 16.93 -15.20
N THR A 89 -2.04 16.99 -16.44
CA THR A 89 -0.73 16.48 -16.85
C THR A 89 0.37 17.47 -16.43
N ALA A 90 1.64 17.06 -16.55
CA ALA A 90 2.76 17.90 -16.09
C ALA A 90 2.96 19.17 -16.91
N ASP A 91 2.62 19.14 -18.20
CA ASP A 91 2.68 20.29 -19.10
C ASP A 91 1.55 21.29 -18.83
N GLU A 92 0.32 20.80 -18.61
CA GLU A 92 -0.82 21.67 -18.25
C GLU A 92 -0.58 22.44 -16.95
N GLU A 93 0.06 21.81 -15.97
CA GLU A 93 0.31 22.42 -14.65
C GLU A 93 1.28 23.62 -14.72
N LEU A 94 2.13 23.72 -15.75
CA LEU A 94 3.10 24.82 -15.90
C LEU A 94 2.45 26.20 -16.08
N ASP A 95 1.19 26.23 -16.48
CA ASP A 95 0.46 27.48 -16.73
C ASP A 95 -0.27 28.02 -15.50
N TYR A 96 -0.28 27.29 -14.37
CA TYR A 96 -1.05 27.61 -13.17
C TYR A 96 -0.19 27.82 -11.93
N HIS A 97 -0.66 28.67 -11.03
CA HIS A 97 -0.10 28.85 -9.69
C HIS A 97 -0.73 27.86 -8.75
N ILE A 98 0.03 26.84 -8.31
CA ILE A 98 -0.46 25.73 -7.50
C ILE A 98 0.11 25.81 -6.09
N SER A 99 -0.77 25.95 -5.09
CA SER A 99 -0.39 25.99 -3.68
C SER A 99 -0.34 24.58 -3.09
N GLN A 100 0.38 24.44 -1.98
CA GLN A 100 0.50 23.17 -1.26
C GLN A 100 -0.69 22.97 -0.30
N ALA A 101 -1.07 21.71 -0.04
CA ALA A 101 -2.14 21.34 0.89
C ALA A 101 -1.85 21.71 2.35
N THR A 102 -0.60 22.06 2.70
CA THR A 102 -0.17 22.42 4.05
C THR A 102 -0.48 23.88 4.44
N VAL A 103 -0.93 24.69 3.49
CA VAL A 103 -1.30 26.09 3.73
C VAL A 103 -2.54 26.16 4.62
N LYS A 104 -2.53 27.07 5.60
CA LYS A 104 -3.62 27.23 6.56
C LYS A 104 -4.88 27.81 5.90
N LEU A 105 -5.97 27.12 6.09
CA LEU A 105 -7.31 27.53 5.67
C LEU A 105 -8.16 27.90 6.89
N ASP A 106 -9.14 28.75 6.71
CA ASP A 106 -10.17 29.06 7.70
C ASP A 106 -11.33 28.03 7.64
N GLU A 107 -12.33 28.17 8.52
CA GLU A 107 -13.51 27.30 8.57
C GLU A 107 -14.40 27.39 7.30
N ASN A 108 -14.20 28.41 6.48
CA ASN A 108 -14.92 28.63 5.23
C ASN A 108 -14.07 28.34 4.00
N ASP A 109 -13.01 27.53 4.12
CA ASP A 109 -12.11 27.16 3.03
C ASP A 109 -11.43 28.35 2.33
N ASN A 110 -11.14 29.45 3.03
CA ASN A 110 -10.33 30.56 2.50
C ASN A 110 -8.91 30.51 3.06
N PHE A 111 -7.97 31.03 2.32
CA PHE A 111 -6.61 31.19 2.80
C PHE A 111 -6.53 32.21 3.95
N VAL A 112 -5.96 31.83 5.07
CA VAL A 112 -5.73 32.72 6.23
C VAL A 112 -4.65 33.76 5.93
N GLU A 113 -3.63 33.35 5.22
CA GLU A 113 -2.47 34.20 4.91
C GLU A 113 -2.70 34.98 3.60
N LYS A 114 -2.31 36.27 3.59
CA LYS A 114 -2.41 37.10 2.40
C LYS A 114 -1.42 36.71 1.29
N ARG A 115 -0.30 36.11 1.66
CA ARG A 115 0.71 35.60 0.74
C ARG A 115 0.98 34.14 1.05
N VAL A 116 0.95 33.30 0.04
CA VAL A 116 1.12 31.86 0.16
C VAL A 116 2.21 31.37 -0.80
N PRO A 117 2.95 30.31 -0.41
CA PRO A 117 3.88 29.67 -1.32
C PRO A 117 3.13 28.90 -2.41
N VAL A 118 3.56 29.07 -3.65
CA VAL A 118 3.05 28.33 -4.80
C VAL A 118 4.19 27.80 -5.63
N ARG A 119 3.89 26.73 -6.35
CA ARG A 119 4.73 26.18 -7.41
C ARG A 119 4.25 26.74 -8.75
N PHE A 120 5.18 27.31 -9.50
CA PHE A 120 4.92 27.83 -10.85
C PHE A 120 6.15 27.56 -11.72
N ARG A 121 5.96 26.86 -12.85
CA ARG A 121 7.02 26.49 -13.80
C ARG A 121 8.26 25.84 -13.15
N GLY A 122 8.05 25.02 -12.12
CA GLY A 122 9.14 24.34 -11.38
C GLY A 122 9.82 25.18 -10.30
N GLU A 123 9.43 26.44 -10.14
CA GLU A 123 9.96 27.33 -9.08
C GLU A 123 8.96 27.53 -7.96
N ASN A 124 9.46 27.70 -6.74
CA ASN A 124 8.64 28.05 -5.57
C ASN A 124 8.68 29.57 -5.37
N ILE A 125 7.53 30.20 -5.53
CA ILE A 125 7.37 31.65 -5.39
C ILE A 125 6.30 32.00 -4.36
N MET A 126 6.34 33.23 -3.83
CA MET A 126 5.32 33.75 -2.90
C MET A 126 4.41 34.73 -3.63
N ILE A 127 3.12 34.39 -3.75
CA ILE A 127 2.12 35.26 -4.41
C ILE A 127 0.98 35.62 -3.46
N ASN A 128 0.08 36.52 -3.87
CA ASN A 128 -1.12 36.79 -3.09
C ASN A 128 -2.06 35.57 -3.15
N SER A 129 -2.77 35.33 -2.05
CA SER A 129 -3.73 34.21 -1.98
C SER A 129 -4.86 34.28 -3.00
N LYS A 130 -5.19 35.48 -3.49
CA LYS A 130 -6.21 35.67 -4.55
C LYS A 130 -5.74 35.27 -5.94
N ASP A 131 -4.42 35.23 -6.15
CA ASP A 131 -3.82 34.91 -7.45
C ASP A 131 -3.48 33.41 -7.58
N VAL A 132 -3.91 32.59 -6.60
CA VAL A 132 -3.75 31.15 -6.62
C VAL A 132 -4.83 30.52 -7.48
N ASP A 133 -4.43 29.67 -8.44
CA ASP A 133 -5.36 28.99 -9.35
C ASP A 133 -5.83 27.65 -8.79
N TYR A 134 -4.92 26.89 -8.18
CA TYR A 134 -5.17 25.54 -7.67
C TYR A 134 -4.41 25.28 -6.37
N ILE A 135 -4.87 24.25 -5.64
CA ILE A 135 -4.21 23.74 -4.44
C ILE A 135 -4.14 22.21 -4.51
N ASP A 136 -3.10 21.63 -3.93
CA ASP A 136 -2.99 20.17 -3.78
C ASP A 136 -4.18 19.60 -2.99
N VAL A 137 -4.67 18.41 -3.37
CA VAL A 137 -5.80 17.76 -2.69
C VAL A 137 -5.40 17.25 -1.30
N SER A 138 -4.17 16.77 -1.14
CA SER A 138 -3.65 16.22 0.10
C SER A 138 -2.11 16.28 0.11
N SER A 139 -1.53 16.37 1.30
CA SER A 139 -0.07 16.24 1.46
C SER A 139 0.45 14.83 1.08
N GLN A 140 -0.37 13.81 1.19
CA GLN A 140 -0.04 12.43 0.77
C GLN A 140 -0.02 12.26 -0.76
N GLN A 141 -0.48 13.23 -1.52
CA GLN A 141 -0.54 13.19 -2.98
C GLN A 141 0.83 12.98 -3.64
N VAL A 142 1.91 13.42 -2.99
CA VAL A 142 3.28 13.40 -3.53
C VAL A 142 3.90 12.01 -3.49
N VAL A 143 3.48 11.17 -2.56
CA VAL A 143 4.11 9.88 -2.26
C VAL A 143 3.22 8.71 -2.68
N SER A 144 3.82 7.52 -2.83
CA SER A 144 3.11 6.27 -3.12
C SER A 144 2.32 5.78 -1.90
N ILE A 145 1.47 4.77 -2.10
CA ILE A 145 0.67 4.15 -1.05
C ILE A 145 1.55 3.56 0.06
N THR A 146 2.65 2.88 -0.30
CA THR A 146 3.62 2.34 0.66
C THR A 146 4.27 3.42 1.49
N THR A 147 4.76 4.46 0.85
CA THR A 147 5.41 5.58 1.52
C THR A 147 4.44 6.38 2.38
N ALA A 148 3.19 6.55 1.93
CA ALA A 148 2.13 7.21 2.70
C ALA A 148 1.74 6.45 3.97
N GLY A 149 2.05 5.14 4.06
CA GLY A 149 1.87 4.33 5.25
C GLY A 149 2.95 4.52 6.33
N ILE A 150 4.00 5.31 6.09
CA ILE A 150 5.06 5.59 7.07
C ILE A 150 4.62 6.74 7.99
N PRO A 151 4.37 6.49 9.28
CA PRO A 151 4.04 7.56 10.21
C PRO A 151 5.27 8.46 10.44
N PHE A 152 5.07 9.77 10.59
CA PHE A 152 6.11 10.77 10.79
C PHE A 152 7.19 10.78 9.68
N LEU A 153 6.77 10.55 8.45
CA LEU A 153 7.66 10.49 7.27
C LEU A 153 8.55 11.73 7.15
N GLU A 154 8.04 12.91 7.48
CA GLU A 154 8.73 14.20 7.43
C GLU A 154 9.94 14.31 8.39
N HIS A 155 10.04 13.41 9.37
CA HIS A 155 11.15 13.36 10.33
C HIS A 155 12.22 12.34 9.92
N ASP A 156 11.98 11.55 8.87
CA ASP A 156 12.91 10.52 8.40
C ASP A 156 13.81 11.02 7.28
N ASP A 157 15.05 10.53 7.27
CA ASP A 157 15.93 10.70 6.12
C ASP A 157 15.39 9.94 4.90
N GLY A 158 15.59 10.51 3.70
CA GLY A 158 15.08 9.94 2.45
C GLY A 158 15.52 8.50 2.18
N LYS A 159 16.78 8.16 2.51
CA LYS A 159 17.28 6.78 2.38
C LYS A 159 16.54 5.81 3.30
N ARG A 160 16.29 6.21 4.55
CA ARG A 160 15.57 5.38 5.52
C ARG A 160 14.10 5.23 5.16
N ALA A 161 13.47 6.28 4.64
CA ALA A 161 12.11 6.22 4.11
C ALA A 161 11.99 5.27 2.91
N LEU A 162 12.98 5.26 1.99
CA LEU A 162 13.05 4.32 0.87
C LEU A 162 13.16 2.87 1.39
N MET A 163 14.08 2.61 2.33
CA MET A 163 14.23 1.28 2.93
C MET A 163 12.96 0.82 3.62
N GLY A 164 12.32 1.68 4.43
CA GLY A 164 11.07 1.41 5.13
C GLY A 164 9.92 1.11 4.18
N SER A 165 9.77 1.90 3.12
CA SER A 165 8.79 1.69 2.06
C SER A 165 8.95 0.32 1.39
N ASN A 166 10.19 -0.06 1.05
CA ASN A 166 10.50 -1.36 0.47
C ASN A 166 10.23 -2.52 1.45
N MET A 167 10.57 -2.36 2.74
CA MET A 167 10.37 -3.38 3.77
C MET A 167 8.88 -3.65 4.07
N GLN A 168 8.00 -2.64 4.00
CA GLN A 168 6.55 -2.86 4.17
C GLN A 168 6.00 -3.88 3.17
N ARG A 169 6.49 -3.89 1.95
CA ARG A 169 6.08 -4.84 0.91
C ARG A 169 6.53 -6.28 1.17
N GLN A 170 7.55 -6.46 2.01
CA GLN A 170 8.13 -7.76 2.37
C GLN A 170 7.50 -8.37 3.63
N ALA A 171 6.62 -7.63 4.32
CA ALA A 171 5.95 -8.11 5.52
C ALA A 171 5.08 -9.33 5.20
N ILE A 172 5.30 -10.41 5.95
CA ILE A 172 4.53 -11.66 5.83
C ILE A 172 3.27 -11.58 6.69
N PRO A 173 2.16 -12.22 6.29
CA PRO A 173 0.98 -12.31 7.12
C PRO A 173 1.26 -13.07 8.42
N LEU A 174 0.95 -12.45 9.55
CA LEU A 174 1.07 -13.09 10.85
C LEU A 174 -0.22 -13.81 11.24
N LEU A 175 -0.08 -14.86 12.06
CA LEU A 175 -1.24 -15.60 12.61
C LEU A 175 -2.14 -14.68 13.42
N GLN A 176 -1.54 -13.78 14.19
CA GLN A 176 -2.22 -12.76 14.99
C GLN A 176 -1.72 -11.37 14.55
N ALA A 177 -2.26 -10.84 13.48
CA ALA A 177 -2.00 -9.46 13.07
C ALA A 177 -2.67 -8.48 14.05
N GLU A 178 -2.12 -7.28 14.18
CA GLU A 178 -2.63 -6.22 15.04
C GLU A 178 -2.51 -4.87 14.31
N ALA A 179 -3.60 -4.10 14.30
CA ALA A 179 -3.60 -2.77 13.70
C ALA A 179 -2.59 -1.85 14.42
N PRO A 180 -1.87 -0.98 13.70
CA PRO A 180 -0.92 -0.08 14.30
C PRO A 180 -1.63 0.94 15.21
N ILE A 181 -1.04 1.23 16.38
CA ILE A 181 -1.57 2.26 17.29
C ILE A 181 -1.44 3.65 16.67
N VAL A 182 -0.35 3.89 15.94
CA VAL A 182 -0.12 5.13 15.20
C VAL A 182 -0.18 4.82 13.71
N GLY A 183 -1.13 5.43 13.02
CA GLY A 183 -1.34 5.27 11.58
C GLY A 183 -1.38 6.61 10.85
N THR A 184 -1.42 6.55 9.54
CA THR A 184 -1.48 7.72 8.65
C THR A 184 -2.87 7.94 8.04
N GLY A 185 -3.81 7.02 8.27
CA GLY A 185 -5.16 7.04 7.69
C GLY A 185 -5.29 6.30 6.36
N ILE A 186 -4.18 5.83 5.78
CA ILE A 186 -4.21 5.05 4.52
C ILE A 186 -4.49 3.56 4.77
N GLU A 187 -4.38 3.09 6.00
CA GLU A 187 -4.44 1.68 6.37
C GLU A 187 -5.77 1.04 6.01
N ALA A 188 -6.89 1.69 6.35
CA ALA A 188 -8.24 1.19 6.04
C ALA A 188 -8.53 1.21 4.53
N ILE A 189 -8.06 2.26 3.84
CA ILE A 189 -8.21 2.38 2.38
C ILE A 189 -7.41 1.29 1.68
N SER A 190 -6.16 1.10 2.08
CA SER A 190 -5.27 0.08 1.50
C SER A 190 -5.80 -1.34 1.73
N ALA A 191 -6.31 -1.66 2.92
CA ALA A 191 -6.92 -2.95 3.20
C ALA A 191 -8.12 -3.22 2.30
N ARG A 192 -9.01 -2.23 2.15
CA ARG A 192 -10.22 -2.35 1.33
C ARG A 192 -9.89 -2.46 -0.17
N ASP A 193 -9.04 -1.57 -0.69
CA ASP A 193 -8.79 -1.44 -2.12
C ASP A 193 -7.85 -2.53 -2.65
N SER A 194 -7.08 -3.19 -1.78
CA SER A 194 -6.27 -4.37 -2.14
C SER A 194 -7.11 -5.61 -2.48
N GLY A 195 -8.36 -5.66 -2.00
CA GLY A 195 -9.21 -6.85 -2.11
C GLY A 195 -8.86 -7.96 -1.10
N ALA A 196 -7.99 -7.69 -0.12
CA ALA A 196 -7.66 -8.65 0.93
C ALA A 196 -8.83 -8.91 1.88
N VAL A 197 -9.64 -7.88 2.14
CA VAL A 197 -10.82 -7.95 3.00
C VAL A 197 -12.10 -8.15 2.19
N VAL A 198 -13.13 -8.72 2.82
CA VAL A 198 -14.45 -8.89 2.21
C VAL A 198 -15.37 -7.75 2.64
N ILE A 199 -16.00 -7.12 1.65
CA ILE A 199 -16.82 -5.91 1.81
C ILE A 199 -18.29 -6.23 1.48
N SER A 200 -19.22 -5.71 2.29
CA SER A 200 -20.64 -5.81 2.00
C SER A 200 -21.03 -4.99 0.77
N LYS A 201 -21.74 -5.60 -0.19
CA LYS A 201 -22.21 -4.97 -1.43
C LYS A 201 -23.44 -4.08 -1.21
N ALA A 202 -24.21 -4.34 -0.16
CA ALA A 202 -25.46 -3.64 0.16
C ALA A 202 -25.71 -3.55 1.66
N ASP A 203 -26.63 -2.67 2.06
CA ASP A 203 -27.11 -2.63 3.44
C ASP A 203 -27.94 -3.88 3.76
N GLY A 204 -27.71 -4.49 4.91
CA GLY A 204 -28.40 -5.70 5.31
C GLY A 204 -28.20 -6.11 6.75
N VAL A 205 -28.66 -7.31 7.05
CA VAL A 205 -28.48 -7.97 8.35
C VAL A 205 -27.83 -9.33 8.10
N VAL A 206 -26.81 -9.65 8.88
CA VAL A 206 -26.10 -10.93 8.80
C VAL A 206 -27.02 -12.05 9.29
N ASP A 207 -27.34 -13.00 8.42
CA ASP A 207 -28.23 -14.12 8.70
C ASP A 207 -27.46 -15.37 9.14
N TYR A 208 -26.30 -15.61 8.53
CA TYR A 208 -25.45 -16.75 8.84
C TYR A 208 -23.97 -16.42 8.67
N VAL A 209 -23.13 -16.97 9.55
CA VAL A 209 -21.65 -16.84 9.51
C VAL A 209 -21.01 -18.16 9.87
N ASP A 210 -20.10 -18.61 9.03
CA ASP A 210 -19.13 -19.67 9.34
C ASP A 210 -17.72 -19.30 8.80
N SER A 211 -16.75 -20.20 8.90
CA SER A 211 -15.38 -19.98 8.43
C SER A 211 -15.26 -19.88 6.91
N ARG A 212 -16.28 -20.30 6.14
CA ARG A 212 -16.24 -20.37 4.67
C ARG A 212 -17.18 -19.42 3.98
N LYS A 213 -18.22 -18.95 4.66
CA LYS A 213 -19.22 -18.07 4.06
C LYS A 213 -19.93 -17.18 5.06
N ILE A 214 -20.37 -16.03 4.56
CA ILE A 214 -21.26 -15.11 5.27
C ILE A 214 -22.50 -14.91 4.40
N LEU A 215 -23.69 -15.02 5.00
CA LEU A 215 -24.96 -14.71 4.34
C LEU A 215 -25.50 -13.39 4.91
N VAL A 216 -25.80 -12.45 4.04
CA VAL A 216 -26.37 -11.14 4.41
C VAL A 216 -27.72 -10.99 3.73
N LYS A 217 -28.76 -10.82 4.55
CA LYS A 217 -30.13 -10.55 4.10
C LYS A 217 -30.25 -9.06 3.79
N THR A 218 -30.44 -8.75 2.51
CA THR A 218 -30.59 -7.39 1.99
C THR A 218 -32.04 -7.13 1.53
N LYS A 219 -32.35 -5.91 1.16
CA LYS A 219 -33.66 -5.58 0.56
C LYS A 219 -33.90 -6.26 -0.77
N GLY A 220 -32.82 -6.61 -1.49
CA GLY A 220 -32.86 -7.27 -2.81
C GLY A 220 -32.82 -8.79 -2.76
N GLY A 221 -32.65 -9.40 -1.57
CA GLY A 221 -32.52 -10.84 -1.42
C GLY A 221 -31.39 -11.24 -0.47
N MET A 222 -30.84 -12.44 -0.67
CA MET A 222 -29.77 -13.00 0.13
C MET A 222 -28.44 -12.87 -0.64
N ASP A 223 -27.49 -12.12 -0.11
CA ASP A 223 -26.14 -12.03 -0.65
C ASP A 223 -25.24 -13.05 0.06
N THR A 224 -24.49 -13.84 -0.73
CA THR A 224 -23.55 -14.84 -0.24
C THR A 224 -22.12 -14.38 -0.50
N TYR A 225 -21.29 -14.36 0.55
CA TYR A 225 -19.87 -14.05 0.49
C TYR A 225 -19.09 -15.31 0.86
N TYR A 226 -18.31 -15.83 -0.08
CA TYR A 226 -17.40 -16.95 0.17
C TYR A 226 -16.05 -16.41 0.68
N LEU A 227 -15.46 -17.09 1.63
CA LEU A 227 -14.20 -16.75 2.26
C LEU A 227 -13.12 -17.74 1.84
N ASN A 228 -11.91 -17.22 1.62
CA ASN A 228 -10.72 -18.05 1.37
C ASN A 228 -10.27 -18.67 2.68
N ASP A 229 -9.98 -19.98 2.65
CA ASP A 229 -9.64 -20.75 3.83
C ASP A 229 -8.31 -21.48 3.61
N PHE A 230 -7.23 -20.99 4.20
CA PHE A 230 -5.86 -21.53 4.14
C PHE A 230 -5.34 -21.80 2.72
N GLU A 231 -5.52 -20.86 1.81
CA GLU A 231 -4.99 -20.96 0.45
C GLU A 231 -3.53 -20.50 0.37
N ARG A 232 -2.75 -21.18 -0.46
CA ARG A 232 -1.35 -20.81 -0.69
C ARG A 232 -1.24 -19.61 -1.62
N SER A 233 -0.49 -18.57 -1.21
CA SER A 233 -0.10 -17.48 -2.10
C SER A 233 1.09 -17.87 -3.00
N ASN A 234 1.37 -17.07 -4.02
CA ASN A 234 2.53 -17.28 -4.90
C ASN A 234 3.87 -17.26 -4.14
N ALA A 235 3.95 -16.54 -3.03
CA ALA A 235 5.13 -16.48 -2.17
C ALA A 235 5.15 -17.58 -1.07
N GLY A 236 4.22 -18.53 -1.09
CA GLY A 236 4.13 -19.58 -0.07
C GLY A 236 3.54 -19.13 1.27
N THR A 237 3.01 -17.93 1.35
CA THR A 237 2.29 -17.44 2.54
C THR A 237 0.84 -17.89 2.53
N CYS A 238 0.14 -17.72 3.65
CA CYS A 238 -1.22 -18.19 3.83
C CYS A 238 -2.24 -17.10 3.52
N TYR A 239 -3.15 -17.34 2.58
CA TYR A 239 -4.38 -16.58 2.41
C TYR A 239 -5.48 -17.22 3.26
N HIS A 240 -5.90 -16.51 4.27
CA HIS A 240 -7.01 -16.92 5.14
C HIS A 240 -7.85 -15.70 5.46
N GLN A 241 -9.16 -15.80 5.23
CA GLN A 241 -10.12 -14.74 5.55
C GLN A 241 -10.94 -15.16 6.77
N ARG A 242 -11.12 -14.21 7.69
CA ARG A 242 -11.77 -14.43 8.97
C ARG A 242 -12.94 -13.46 9.16
N PRO A 243 -14.18 -13.96 9.42
CA PRO A 243 -15.31 -13.11 9.71
C PRO A 243 -15.06 -12.21 10.93
N ILE A 244 -15.45 -10.94 10.83
CA ILE A 244 -15.44 -9.98 11.94
C ILE A 244 -16.85 -9.59 12.40
N VAL A 245 -17.88 -10.07 11.69
CA VAL A 245 -19.30 -9.86 12.00
C VAL A 245 -19.92 -11.09 12.64
N ARG A 246 -21.02 -10.90 13.37
CA ARG A 246 -21.79 -11.95 14.01
C ARG A 246 -23.19 -12.01 13.42
N VAL A 247 -23.88 -13.13 13.64
CA VAL A 247 -25.29 -13.29 13.24
C VAL A 247 -26.14 -12.21 13.89
N ASN A 248 -27.05 -11.62 13.14
CA ASN A 248 -27.90 -10.44 13.46
C ASN A 248 -27.22 -9.08 13.48
N ASP A 249 -25.94 -8.98 13.15
CA ASP A 249 -25.30 -7.67 12.99
C ASP A 249 -25.88 -6.95 11.76
N LYS A 250 -26.07 -5.63 11.92
CA LYS A 250 -26.45 -4.73 10.82
C LYS A 250 -25.21 -4.27 10.09
N VAL A 251 -25.15 -4.48 8.81
CA VAL A 251 -24.03 -4.09 7.95
C VAL A 251 -24.46 -3.05 6.92
N LYS A 252 -23.58 -2.13 6.61
CA LYS A 252 -23.78 -1.10 5.57
C LYS A 252 -23.03 -1.46 4.31
N LYS A 253 -23.49 -0.94 3.18
CA LYS A 253 -22.74 -1.01 1.92
C LYS A 253 -21.34 -0.42 2.10
N GLY A 254 -20.31 -1.15 1.66
CA GLY A 254 -18.91 -0.74 1.79
C GLY A 254 -18.28 -1.06 3.14
N GLN A 255 -19.00 -1.62 4.10
CA GLN A 255 -18.47 -2.06 5.38
C GLN A 255 -17.70 -3.39 5.21
N VAL A 256 -16.54 -3.49 5.85
CA VAL A 256 -15.76 -4.74 5.92
C VAL A 256 -16.50 -5.73 6.81
N ILE A 257 -16.68 -6.96 6.34
CA ILE A 257 -17.37 -8.05 7.03
C ILE A 257 -16.46 -9.25 7.34
N ALA A 258 -15.31 -9.34 6.67
CA ALA A 258 -14.27 -10.32 7.00
C ALA A 258 -12.89 -9.71 6.75
N ASP A 259 -11.98 -9.96 7.69
CA ASP A 259 -10.56 -9.65 7.55
C ASP A 259 -9.85 -10.69 6.68
N GLY A 260 -8.76 -10.27 6.06
CA GLY A 260 -7.87 -11.11 5.26
C GLY A 260 -6.45 -11.19 5.85
N PRO A 261 -5.48 -11.61 5.04
CA PRO A 261 -4.08 -11.64 5.46
C PRO A 261 -3.57 -10.23 5.78
N SER A 262 -2.82 -10.08 6.85
CA SER A 262 -2.25 -8.80 7.32
C SER A 262 -3.29 -7.70 7.48
N THR A 263 -4.48 -8.02 7.97
CA THR A 263 -5.53 -7.05 8.31
C THR A 263 -6.11 -7.34 9.68
N ASP A 264 -6.58 -6.30 10.36
CA ASP A 264 -7.22 -6.35 11.66
C ASP A 264 -8.36 -5.33 11.72
N MET A 265 -9.59 -5.80 11.94
CA MET A 265 -10.82 -5.00 11.97
C MET A 265 -11.00 -4.07 10.75
N GLY A 266 -10.60 -4.55 9.57
CA GLY A 266 -10.69 -3.80 8.32
C GLY A 266 -9.55 -2.82 8.05
N GLU A 267 -8.54 -2.78 8.90
CA GLU A 267 -7.35 -1.97 8.73
C GLU A 267 -6.13 -2.84 8.39
N MET A 268 -5.18 -2.27 7.67
CA MET A 268 -3.92 -2.92 7.36
C MET A 268 -3.09 -3.12 8.63
N ALA A 269 -2.68 -4.36 8.88
CA ALA A 269 -1.91 -4.78 10.04
C ALA A 269 -0.70 -5.61 9.60
N LEU A 270 0.42 -4.95 9.31
CA LEU A 270 1.62 -5.60 8.77
C LEU A 270 2.46 -6.30 9.85
N GLY A 271 2.16 -6.12 11.12
CA GLY A 271 2.94 -6.65 12.23
C GLY A 271 2.18 -6.65 13.55
N ARG A 272 2.91 -6.39 14.62
CA ARG A 272 2.42 -6.32 16.01
C ARG A 272 2.94 -5.07 16.70
N ASN A 273 2.14 -4.53 17.61
CA ASN A 273 2.60 -3.48 18.51
C ASN A 273 3.38 -4.12 19.67
N VAL A 274 4.64 -3.70 19.83
CA VAL A 274 5.54 -4.24 20.87
C VAL A 274 6.22 -3.11 21.62
N THR A 275 6.48 -3.33 22.92
CA THR A 275 7.27 -2.38 23.72
C THR A 275 8.74 -2.52 23.35
N VAL A 276 9.38 -1.39 23.00
CA VAL A 276 10.79 -1.34 22.59
C VAL A 276 11.58 -0.52 23.60
N ALA A 277 12.76 -1.03 24.00
CA ALA A 277 13.74 -0.29 24.76
C ALA A 277 14.91 0.13 23.84
N PHE A 278 15.17 1.43 23.74
CA PHE A 278 16.32 1.96 23.00
C PHE A 278 17.51 2.09 23.97
N MET A 279 18.38 1.10 23.97
CA MET A 279 19.55 1.04 24.84
C MET A 279 20.63 0.13 24.27
N ASN A 280 21.87 0.31 24.71
CA ASN A 280 22.91 -0.69 24.47
C ASN A 280 22.69 -1.89 25.40
N PHE A 281 22.73 -3.09 24.84
CA PHE A 281 22.58 -4.35 25.59
C PHE A 281 23.85 -5.21 25.43
N ASN A 282 24.90 -4.87 26.14
CA ASN A 282 26.19 -5.58 26.17
C ASN A 282 26.80 -5.84 24.77
N GLY A 283 26.50 -4.98 23.79
CA GLY A 283 26.96 -5.11 22.42
C GLY A 283 26.21 -6.13 21.55
N TYR A 284 25.25 -6.89 22.09
CA TYR A 284 24.48 -7.88 21.34
C TYR A 284 23.47 -7.27 20.36
N ASN A 285 23.22 -5.97 20.44
CA ASN A 285 22.40 -5.19 19.51
C ASN A 285 23.24 -4.19 18.69
N TYR A 286 24.49 -4.57 18.35
CA TYR A 286 25.37 -3.77 17.52
C TYR A 286 24.84 -3.67 16.08
N GLU A 287 24.92 -2.48 15.47
CA GLU A 287 24.37 -2.12 14.16
C GLU A 287 22.84 -2.41 14.07
N ASP A 288 22.41 -3.26 13.14
CA ASP A 288 21.02 -3.60 12.91
C ASP A 288 20.53 -4.82 13.71
N ALA A 289 21.35 -5.31 14.66
CA ALA A 289 20.97 -6.43 15.50
C ALA A 289 19.89 -6.02 16.51
N VAL A 290 18.90 -6.90 16.72
CA VAL A 290 17.79 -6.71 17.63
C VAL A 290 17.70 -7.88 18.60
N ILE A 291 17.51 -7.59 19.88
CA ILE A 291 17.28 -8.60 20.91
C ILE A 291 15.78 -8.71 21.14
N LEU A 292 15.25 -9.93 21.02
CA LEU A 292 13.85 -10.23 21.25
C LEU A 292 13.65 -10.95 22.59
N ASN A 293 12.54 -10.63 23.26
CA ASN A 293 12.13 -11.37 24.46
C ASN A 293 11.51 -12.71 24.04
N GLU A 294 11.85 -13.78 24.77
CA GLU A 294 11.33 -15.13 24.55
C GLU A 294 9.80 -15.22 24.62
N ASN A 295 9.15 -14.34 25.37
CA ASN A 295 7.69 -14.30 25.47
C ASN A 295 7.01 -13.97 24.12
N LEU A 296 7.68 -13.28 23.19
CA LEU A 296 7.16 -13.05 21.85
C LEU A 296 6.95 -14.37 21.10
N VAL A 297 7.86 -15.33 21.31
CA VAL A 297 7.79 -16.67 20.72
C VAL A 297 6.74 -17.52 21.43
N LYS A 298 6.71 -17.49 22.77
CA LYS A 298 5.75 -18.27 23.59
C LYS A 298 4.29 -17.84 23.32
N ASP A 299 4.07 -16.57 23.09
CA ASP A 299 2.74 -16.00 22.86
C ASP A 299 2.34 -15.99 21.37
N ASP A 300 3.11 -16.64 20.48
CA ASP A 300 2.88 -16.69 19.04
C ASP A 300 2.70 -15.31 18.37
N LYS A 301 3.39 -14.26 18.87
CA LYS A 301 3.15 -12.89 18.40
C LYS A 301 3.67 -12.62 16.99
N TYR A 302 4.74 -13.28 16.58
CA TYR A 302 5.33 -13.17 15.24
C TYR A 302 5.24 -14.47 14.45
N THR A 303 4.38 -15.37 14.85
CA THR A 303 4.18 -16.65 14.17
C THR A 303 3.48 -16.46 12.84
N SER A 304 3.98 -17.08 11.79
CA SER A 304 3.42 -17.06 10.44
C SER A 304 3.22 -18.49 9.93
N LEU A 305 2.27 -18.66 9.00
CA LEU A 305 2.01 -19.94 8.32
C LEU A 305 2.59 -19.88 6.92
N HIS A 306 3.35 -20.93 6.57
CA HIS A 306 3.90 -21.13 5.24
C HIS A 306 3.33 -22.42 4.67
N LEU A 307 2.78 -22.33 3.45
CA LEU A 307 2.17 -23.44 2.74
C LEU A 307 3.08 -23.85 1.59
N GLU A 308 3.41 -25.15 1.52
CA GLU A 308 4.19 -25.74 0.45
C GLU A 308 3.34 -26.83 -0.23
N ASP A 309 3.25 -26.76 -1.54
CA ASP A 309 2.55 -27.75 -2.35
C ASP A 309 3.58 -28.66 -3.02
N TYR A 310 3.45 -29.96 -2.77
CA TYR A 310 4.26 -30.98 -3.43
C TYR A 310 3.39 -31.76 -4.40
N GLU A 311 3.65 -31.61 -5.69
CA GLU A 311 2.96 -32.35 -6.74
C GLU A 311 3.89 -33.39 -7.34
N MET A 312 3.41 -34.64 -7.40
CA MET A 312 4.15 -35.74 -8.00
C MET A 312 3.27 -36.52 -8.95
N GLN A 313 3.79 -36.85 -10.14
CA GLN A 313 3.10 -37.65 -11.13
C GLN A 313 3.89 -38.93 -11.37
N CYS A 314 3.21 -40.09 -11.24
CA CYS A 314 3.74 -41.37 -11.67
C CYS A 314 3.48 -41.55 -13.15
N ARG A 315 4.52 -41.75 -13.94
CA ARG A 315 4.44 -41.89 -15.41
C ARG A 315 4.69 -43.33 -15.82
N GLU A 316 4.05 -43.77 -16.90
CA GLU A 316 4.42 -45.02 -17.54
C GLU A 316 5.71 -44.80 -18.33
N THR A 317 6.74 -45.61 -18.01
CA THR A 317 8.03 -45.62 -18.73
C THR A 317 8.22 -46.93 -19.47
N LYS A 318 9.16 -46.97 -20.42
CA LYS A 318 9.52 -48.21 -21.16
C LYS A 318 10.00 -49.34 -20.23
N LEU A 319 10.44 -49.03 -19.02
CA LEU A 319 10.92 -49.97 -18.01
C LEU A 319 9.84 -50.37 -16.98
N GLY A 320 8.65 -49.86 -17.10
CA GLY A 320 7.52 -50.07 -16.20
C GLY A 320 6.99 -48.75 -15.63
N PRO A 321 5.85 -48.77 -14.90
CA PRO A 321 5.29 -47.60 -14.26
C PRO A 321 6.17 -47.11 -13.11
N GLU A 322 6.25 -45.79 -12.96
CA GLU A 322 6.86 -45.19 -11.79
C GLU A 322 5.96 -45.39 -10.57
N GLU A 323 6.57 -45.66 -9.40
CA GLU A 323 5.86 -45.92 -8.17
C GLU A 323 6.35 -44.98 -7.05
N ILE A 324 5.44 -44.56 -6.19
CA ILE A 324 5.78 -43.82 -4.97
C ILE A 324 6.12 -44.85 -3.88
N THR A 325 7.41 -45.03 -3.60
CA THR A 325 7.89 -46.02 -2.64
C THR A 325 9.03 -45.45 -1.79
N ARG A 326 9.22 -46.03 -0.60
CA ARG A 326 10.42 -45.78 0.25
C ARG A 326 11.61 -46.62 -0.19
N ASP A 327 11.37 -47.72 -0.90
CA ASP A 327 12.41 -48.64 -1.34
C ASP A 327 12.96 -48.21 -2.69
N ILE A 328 13.92 -47.29 -2.65
CA ILE A 328 14.57 -46.72 -3.81
C ILE A 328 15.93 -47.44 -4.00
N PRO A 329 16.15 -48.14 -5.11
CA PRO A 329 17.43 -48.80 -5.36
C PRO A 329 18.60 -47.82 -5.37
N ASN A 330 19.73 -48.19 -4.74
CA ASN A 330 20.96 -47.39 -4.66
C ASN A 330 20.90 -46.08 -3.92
N VAL A 331 19.92 -45.90 -3.04
CA VAL A 331 19.83 -44.80 -2.06
C VAL A 331 20.01 -45.37 -0.67
N SER A 332 20.98 -44.83 0.08
CA SER A 332 21.28 -45.27 1.47
C SER A 332 20.36 -44.60 2.48
#